data_8a512b5ec525aa8d754e30159f2988b9
#
_entry.id   8a512b5ec525aa8d754e30159f2988b9
#
_cell.length_a   1.000
_cell.length_b   1.000
_cell.length_c   1.000
_cell.angle_alpha   90.00
_cell.angle_beta   90.00
_cell.angle_gamma   90.00
#
_symmetry.space_group_name_H-M   'P 1'
#
loop_
_entity.id
_entity.type
_entity.pdbx_description
1 polymer ?
#
loop_
_entity_poly.entity_id
_entity_poly.type
_entity_poly.pdbx_seq_one_letter_code
_entity_poly.pdbx_strand_id
1 'polypeptide(L)'
;MNSPAPTRSSTHASTRPLGAQVSHMLKARGVDVIFGIPGVHNQEMYRGIEEAGIQHVLARHEQGAGFMADGYARATGKPGVAYIITGPGLCNIMTPLGQAYSDSVSVLAISSCLDETSSTRGQLHQMLDQRAAADCVCDWSCEAGSAEAAYGLIDRALTEFSAGRARSKHIQVPIALLEGDAEAAPPFRPGSYAEIKHTPPDAMMASVSEMLGRARSPLLIFGGALAQYGASGEDVARAMVKCTGAAAFTSYAGAGLLPREEPLNHGCYLGRPDSVGVLAKADLVVVVGCELSECDLWRTELGHECMMIRVDIDPEVLSDLHRADFIFQADAMAFAQALLAKLPLHSDPKWDTGEIDRAKARFKAQTDAERPGIVPVCDALAAALPDDTMIYSDMTQFAYVAKEVWDMPRAGHWHHPTGFGTLGYALPASIGGAVARRGKPTLCIAGDYGFQYTVQELGAAVELGLALPILVWDNGKLKEIEDSMIHAQIAPNAVIAQNPDFAALGRAYGALATTPQSTDEVVSAVLNAFEADRPTVIHVDAGVAS
;
A
#
# COMPACT_ATOMS: atom_id res chain seq x y z
N MET A 1 -29.69 -8.13 -58.32
CA MET A 1 -29.26 -6.93 -57.58
C MET A 1 -28.23 -7.38 -56.54
N ASN A 2 -26.95 -7.23 -56.86
CA ASN A 2 -25.85 -7.61 -55.97
C ASN A 2 -25.54 -6.43 -55.02
N SER A 3 -25.76 -6.63 -53.70
CA SER A 3 -25.24 -5.70 -52.70
C SER A 3 -23.71 -5.85 -52.60
N PRO A 4 -22.98 -4.75 -52.58
CA PRO A 4 -21.52 -4.82 -52.35
C PRO A 4 -21.22 -5.19 -50.89
N ALA A 5 -20.26 -6.09 -50.71
CA ALA A 5 -19.72 -6.43 -49.42
C ALA A 5 -19.06 -5.21 -48.73
N PRO A 6 -19.11 -5.09 -47.40
CA PRO A 6 -18.49 -3.99 -46.73
C PRO A 6 -16.95 -4.06 -46.89
N THR A 7 -16.38 -3.02 -47.47
CA THR A 7 -14.93 -2.80 -47.52
C THR A 7 -14.38 -2.67 -46.12
N ARG A 8 -13.61 -3.65 -45.65
CA ARG A 8 -12.74 -3.49 -44.48
C ARG A 8 -11.76 -2.36 -44.79
N SER A 9 -11.90 -1.24 -44.13
CA SER A 9 -10.86 -0.22 -44.11
C SER A 9 -9.63 -0.85 -43.44
N SER A 10 -8.60 -1.11 -44.22
CA SER A 10 -7.28 -1.44 -43.71
C SER A 10 -6.68 -0.15 -43.10
N THR A 11 -6.93 0.11 -41.81
CA THR A 11 -6.03 0.91 -41.02
C THR A 11 -4.71 0.16 -40.99
N HIS A 12 -3.69 0.65 -41.67
CA HIS A 12 -2.33 0.14 -41.54
C HIS A 12 -1.97 0.22 -40.07
N ALA A 13 -1.91 -0.91 -39.38
CA ALA A 13 -1.34 -1.02 -38.05
C ALA A 13 0.13 -0.59 -38.20
N SER A 14 0.55 0.49 -37.54
CA SER A 14 1.94 0.94 -37.60
C SER A 14 2.80 -0.09 -36.86
N THR A 15 3.68 -0.76 -37.56
CA THR A 15 4.71 -1.60 -36.95
C THR A 15 5.69 -0.71 -36.19
N ARG A 16 6.11 -1.15 -35.01
CA ARG A 16 7.14 -0.54 -34.14
C ARG A 16 7.91 -1.66 -33.45
N PRO A 17 9.09 -1.39 -32.90
CA PRO A 17 9.70 -2.33 -31.96
C PRO A 17 8.72 -2.71 -30.84
N LEU A 18 8.72 -4.00 -30.45
CA LEU A 18 7.79 -4.49 -29.44
C LEU A 18 7.85 -3.66 -28.15
N GLY A 19 9.04 -3.25 -27.70
CA GLY A 19 9.19 -2.41 -26.51
C GLY A 19 8.35 -1.12 -26.59
N ALA A 20 8.34 -0.45 -27.76
CA ALA A 20 7.50 0.72 -27.99
C ALA A 20 6.00 0.35 -28.03
N GLN A 21 5.62 -0.77 -28.66
CA GLN A 21 4.24 -1.23 -28.69
C GLN A 21 3.71 -1.56 -27.28
N VAL A 22 4.55 -2.10 -26.39
CA VAL A 22 4.21 -2.34 -24.97
C VAL A 22 3.82 -1.02 -24.29
N SER A 23 4.59 0.05 -24.48
CA SER A 23 4.24 1.37 -23.91
C SER A 23 2.92 1.91 -24.48
N HIS A 24 2.70 1.81 -25.78
CA HIS A 24 1.41 2.19 -26.40
C HIS A 24 0.24 1.36 -25.87
N MET A 25 0.45 0.06 -25.68
CA MET A 25 -0.55 -0.83 -25.07
C MET A 25 -0.90 -0.40 -23.65
N LEU A 26 0.12 -0.20 -22.79
CA LEU A 26 -0.09 0.23 -21.41
C LEU A 26 -0.88 1.53 -21.32
N LYS A 27 -0.55 2.52 -22.19
CA LYS A 27 -1.34 3.77 -22.28
C LYS A 27 -2.79 3.51 -22.65
N ALA A 28 -3.02 2.66 -23.64
CA ALA A 28 -4.38 2.29 -24.06
C ALA A 28 -5.16 1.55 -22.97
N ARG A 29 -4.49 0.93 -21.96
CA ARG A 29 -5.07 0.29 -20.78
C ARG A 29 -5.16 1.21 -19.56
N GLY A 30 -4.84 2.51 -19.72
CA GLY A 30 -5.00 3.52 -18.67
C GLY A 30 -3.79 3.71 -17.75
N VAL A 31 -2.62 3.22 -18.16
CA VAL A 31 -1.35 3.51 -17.47
C VAL A 31 -0.86 4.88 -17.91
N ASP A 32 -0.83 5.83 -16.99
CA ASP A 32 -0.46 7.22 -17.25
C ASP A 32 0.97 7.56 -16.80
N VAL A 33 1.54 6.76 -15.90
CA VAL A 33 2.87 6.98 -15.33
C VAL A 33 3.65 5.67 -15.32
N ILE A 34 4.94 5.74 -15.67
CA ILE A 34 5.90 4.64 -15.55
C ILE A 34 7.10 5.11 -14.74
N PHE A 35 7.52 4.30 -13.78
CA PHE A 35 8.70 4.52 -12.94
C PHE A 35 9.84 3.63 -13.42
N GLY A 36 11.09 4.11 -13.41
CA GLY A 36 12.20 3.24 -13.80
C GLY A 36 13.47 3.98 -14.18
N ILE A 37 14.44 3.20 -14.67
CA ILE A 37 15.75 3.67 -15.11
C ILE A 37 16.05 3.07 -16.49
N PRO A 38 16.35 3.89 -17.52
CA PRO A 38 16.72 3.38 -18.84
C PRO A 38 18.11 2.73 -18.82
N GLY A 39 18.27 1.71 -19.64
CA GLY A 39 19.55 1.05 -19.87
C GLY A 39 19.58 0.41 -21.26
N VAL A 40 20.75 -0.09 -21.65
CA VAL A 40 20.98 -0.63 -23.01
C VAL A 40 20.06 -1.81 -23.37
N HIS A 41 19.61 -2.59 -22.38
CA HIS A 41 18.78 -3.78 -22.62
C HIS A 41 17.27 -3.47 -22.65
N ASN A 42 16.81 -2.29 -22.19
CA ASN A 42 15.40 -1.95 -22.15
C ASN A 42 15.06 -0.65 -22.90
N GLN A 43 16.01 -0.11 -23.68
CA GLN A 43 15.85 1.19 -24.36
C GLN A 43 14.63 1.24 -25.31
N GLU A 44 14.26 0.13 -25.93
CA GLU A 44 13.10 0.08 -26.83
C GLU A 44 11.75 0.24 -26.08
N MET A 45 11.70 -0.15 -24.81
CA MET A 45 10.54 0.15 -23.96
C MET A 45 10.39 1.66 -23.73
N TYR A 46 11.53 2.36 -23.57
CA TYR A 46 11.56 3.82 -23.40
C TYR A 46 11.24 4.59 -24.67
N ARG A 47 11.52 4.05 -25.86
CA ARG A 47 11.13 4.65 -27.14
C ARG A 47 9.64 4.98 -27.21
N GLY A 48 8.79 4.10 -26.69
CA GLY A 48 7.34 4.27 -26.74
C GLY A 48 6.74 5.18 -25.67
N ILE A 49 7.46 5.52 -24.62
CA ILE A 49 6.90 6.27 -23.46
C ILE A 49 6.42 7.66 -23.90
N GLU A 50 7.29 8.45 -24.51
CA GLU A 50 6.98 9.81 -24.98
C GLU A 50 5.93 9.78 -26.11
N GLU A 51 6.11 8.89 -27.09
CA GLU A 51 5.17 8.74 -28.21
C GLU A 51 3.74 8.40 -27.75
N ALA A 52 3.62 7.56 -26.71
CA ALA A 52 2.33 7.19 -26.15
C ALA A 52 1.73 8.26 -25.22
N GLY A 53 2.49 9.28 -24.85
CA GLY A 53 2.07 10.31 -23.89
C GLY A 53 1.96 9.78 -22.47
N ILE A 54 2.88 8.93 -22.06
CA ILE A 54 3.04 8.45 -20.69
C ILE A 54 4.05 9.35 -19.97
N GLN A 55 3.78 9.74 -18.74
CA GLN A 55 4.75 10.41 -17.90
C GLN A 55 5.79 9.40 -17.41
N HIS A 56 7.07 9.66 -17.65
CA HIS A 56 8.15 8.90 -17.04
C HIS A 56 8.65 9.59 -15.77
N VAL A 57 8.89 8.82 -14.71
CA VAL A 57 9.55 9.26 -13.47
C VAL A 57 10.88 8.54 -13.36
N LEU A 58 11.96 9.29 -13.50
CA LEU A 58 13.32 8.77 -13.42
C LEU A 58 13.72 8.58 -11.96
N ALA A 59 13.73 7.33 -11.50
CA ALA A 59 14.25 6.95 -10.19
C ALA A 59 15.80 7.00 -10.17
N ARG A 60 16.38 6.96 -8.99
CA ARG A 60 17.83 6.87 -8.80
C ARG A 60 18.29 5.45 -8.50
N HIS A 61 17.34 4.58 -8.18
CA HIS A 61 17.54 3.15 -7.92
C HIS A 61 16.24 2.41 -8.23
N GLU A 62 16.30 1.16 -8.70
CA GLU A 62 15.07 0.42 -9.04
C GLU A 62 14.24 0.07 -7.80
N GLN A 63 14.85 -0.01 -6.62
CA GLN A 63 14.12 -0.08 -5.36
C GLN A 63 13.21 1.15 -5.20
N GLY A 64 13.74 2.34 -5.48
CA GLY A 64 12.96 3.58 -5.48
C GLY A 64 11.83 3.54 -6.51
N ALA A 65 12.10 3.07 -7.74
CA ALA A 65 11.09 2.94 -8.78
C ALA A 65 9.94 2.01 -8.36
N GLY A 66 10.25 0.88 -7.73
CA GLY A 66 9.25 -0.07 -7.25
C GLY A 66 8.38 0.50 -6.12
N PHE A 67 8.99 1.20 -5.14
CA PHE A 67 8.22 1.87 -4.09
C PHE A 67 7.42 3.07 -4.60
N MET A 68 7.91 3.82 -5.60
CA MET A 68 7.11 4.85 -6.27
C MET A 68 5.89 4.25 -6.96
N ALA A 69 6.05 3.10 -7.63
CA ALA A 69 4.95 2.36 -8.25
C ALA A 69 3.93 1.89 -7.20
N ASP A 70 4.39 1.37 -6.05
CA ASP A 70 3.53 1.00 -4.91
C ASP A 70 2.75 2.22 -4.38
N GLY A 71 3.44 3.32 -4.08
CA GLY A 71 2.80 4.54 -3.58
C GLY A 71 1.79 5.14 -4.55
N TYR A 72 2.07 5.09 -5.86
CA TYR A 72 1.15 5.50 -6.91
C TYR A 72 -0.10 4.61 -6.94
N ALA A 73 0.09 3.29 -6.85
CA ALA A 73 -1.02 2.34 -6.86
C ALA A 73 -1.95 2.55 -5.65
N ARG A 74 -1.40 2.74 -4.46
CA ARG A 74 -2.18 3.03 -3.24
C ARG A 74 -2.96 4.34 -3.35
N ALA A 75 -2.37 5.38 -3.95
CA ALA A 75 -3.01 6.69 -4.11
C ALA A 75 -4.12 6.72 -5.16
N THR A 76 -4.04 5.88 -6.18
CA THR A 76 -4.93 5.93 -7.35
C THR A 76 -5.92 4.77 -7.43
N GLY A 77 -5.65 3.65 -6.76
CA GLY A 77 -6.32 2.37 -6.99
C GLY A 77 -6.00 1.75 -8.35
N LYS A 78 -5.11 2.34 -9.16
CA LYS A 78 -4.64 1.82 -10.44
C LYS A 78 -3.31 1.09 -10.27
N PRO A 79 -2.97 0.13 -11.15
CA PRO A 79 -1.67 -0.52 -11.09
C PRO A 79 -0.51 0.47 -11.24
N GLY A 80 0.49 0.38 -10.36
CA GLY A 80 1.78 1.02 -10.53
C GLY A 80 2.67 0.20 -11.46
N VAL A 81 3.31 0.84 -12.44
CA VAL A 81 4.12 0.13 -13.44
C VAL A 81 5.58 0.60 -13.37
N ALA A 82 6.50 -0.36 -13.31
CA ALA A 82 7.93 -0.10 -13.33
C ALA A 82 8.62 -0.78 -14.52
N TYR A 83 9.48 -0.03 -15.23
CA TYR A 83 10.36 -0.56 -16.28
C TYR A 83 11.76 -0.82 -15.73
N ILE A 84 12.22 -2.05 -15.87
CA ILE A 84 13.42 -2.56 -15.21
C ILE A 84 14.41 -3.11 -16.25
N ILE A 85 15.70 -2.87 -16.02
CA ILE A 85 16.75 -3.50 -16.83
C ILE A 85 17.01 -4.94 -16.38
N THR A 86 17.51 -5.75 -17.29
CA THR A 86 18.02 -7.11 -17.06
C THR A 86 18.99 -7.18 -15.88
N GLY A 87 18.94 -8.23 -15.09
CA GLY A 87 19.91 -8.56 -14.06
C GLY A 87 19.89 -7.64 -12.83
N PRO A 88 20.84 -6.71 -12.68
CA PRO A 88 20.94 -5.88 -11.47
C PRO A 88 19.67 -5.06 -11.20
N GLY A 89 18.98 -4.58 -12.23
CA GLY A 89 17.73 -3.86 -12.05
C GLY A 89 16.65 -4.74 -11.42
N LEU A 90 16.53 -6.00 -11.85
CA LEU A 90 15.61 -6.92 -11.20
C LEU A 90 16.02 -7.19 -9.75
N CYS A 91 17.29 -7.46 -9.46
CA CYS A 91 17.75 -7.67 -8.09
C CYS A 91 17.40 -6.46 -7.19
N ASN A 92 17.54 -5.26 -7.70
CA ASN A 92 17.26 -4.03 -6.97
C ASN A 92 15.77 -3.82 -6.68
N ILE A 93 14.85 -4.25 -7.55
CA ILE A 93 13.40 -4.08 -7.35
C ILE A 93 12.75 -5.21 -6.54
N MET A 94 13.45 -6.27 -6.21
CA MET A 94 12.86 -7.42 -5.50
C MET A 94 12.25 -7.03 -4.15
N THR A 95 12.89 -6.16 -3.38
CA THR A 95 12.35 -5.68 -2.09
C THR A 95 10.99 -4.99 -2.25
N PRO A 96 10.80 -3.98 -3.11
CA PRO A 96 9.48 -3.39 -3.33
C PRO A 96 8.45 -4.36 -3.91
N LEU A 97 8.85 -5.33 -4.74
CA LEU A 97 7.92 -6.36 -5.23
C LEU A 97 7.43 -7.25 -4.09
N GLY A 98 8.33 -7.68 -3.19
CA GLY A 98 7.96 -8.43 -2.00
C GLY A 98 7.06 -7.64 -1.05
N GLN A 99 7.32 -6.34 -0.90
CA GLN A 99 6.46 -5.44 -0.11
C GLN A 99 5.06 -5.33 -0.73
N ALA A 100 4.97 -5.08 -2.04
CA ALA A 100 3.69 -4.99 -2.75
C ALA A 100 2.92 -6.33 -2.73
N TYR A 101 3.62 -7.48 -2.82
CA TYR A 101 3.03 -8.79 -2.66
C TYR A 101 2.40 -8.96 -1.28
N SER A 102 3.16 -8.66 -0.24
CA SER A 102 2.74 -8.82 1.15
C SER A 102 1.57 -7.93 1.53
N ASP A 103 1.59 -6.66 1.09
CA ASP A 103 0.56 -5.67 1.42
C ASP A 103 -0.60 -5.61 0.41
N SER A 104 -0.68 -6.54 -0.55
CA SER A 104 -1.78 -6.62 -1.52
C SER A 104 -1.89 -5.38 -2.42
N VAL A 105 -0.77 -4.94 -2.98
CA VAL A 105 -0.68 -3.75 -3.86
C VAL A 105 -0.44 -4.14 -5.30
N SER A 106 -1.17 -3.53 -6.23
CA SER A 106 -1.08 -3.75 -7.67
C SER A 106 0.18 -3.14 -8.26
N VAL A 107 1.32 -3.86 -8.25
CA VAL A 107 2.56 -3.44 -8.89
C VAL A 107 2.94 -4.40 -10.02
N LEU A 108 3.13 -3.87 -11.23
CA LEU A 108 3.60 -4.58 -12.40
C LEU A 108 5.02 -4.16 -12.75
N ALA A 109 5.98 -5.07 -12.61
CA ALA A 109 7.33 -4.88 -13.11
C ALA A 109 7.46 -5.53 -14.50
N ILE A 110 7.96 -4.77 -15.47
CA ILE A 110 8.28 -5.27 -16.80
C ILE A 110 9.78 -5.08 -17.01
N SER A 111 10.51 -6.18 -17.19
CA SER A 111 11.95 -6.15 -17.40
C SER A 111 12.35 -6.68 -18.78
N SER A 112 13.51 -6.24 -19.26
CA SER A 112 14.23 -6.99 -20.29
C SER A 112 14.87 -8.25 -19.68
N CYS A 113 15.21 -9.23 -20.51
CA CYS A 113 16.04 -10.36 -20.15
C CYS A 113 16.94 -10.75 -21.32
N LEU A 114 18.01 -11.50 -21.04
CA LEU A 114 18.87 -12.05 -22.10
C LEU A 114 18.11 -13.08 -22.92
N ASP A 115 18.40 -13.13 -24.22
CA ASP A 115 17.75 -14.04 -25.17
C ASP A 115 18.14 -15.50 -24.91
N GLU A 116 19.37 -15.73 -24.42
CA GLU A 116 19.92 -17.04 -24.15
C GLU A 116 20.98 -16.95 -23.04
N THR A 117 20.94 -17.83 -22.06
CA THR A 117 21.83 -17.83 -20.90
C THR A 117 22.52 -19.17 -20.63
N SER A 118 22.06 -20.24 -21.27
CA SER A 118 22.55 -21.60 -20.96
C SER A 118 23.87 -21.93 -21.63
N SER A 119 24.07 -21.49 -22.87
CA SER A 119 25.26 -21.81 -23.68
C SER A 119 26.35 -20.72 -23.57
N THR A 120 26.00 -19.47 -23.30
CA THR A 120 26.94 -18.35 -23.22
C THR A 120 27.11 -17.86 -21.79
N ARG A 121 28.36 -17.70 -21.34
CA ARG A 121 28.70 -17.23 -19.98
C ARG A 121 29.37 -15.86 -20.03
N GLY A 122 29.14 -15.08 -18.95
CA GLY A 122 29.77 -13.78 -18.81
C GLY A 122 29.16 -12.68 -19.68
N GLN A 123 27.91 -12.83 -20.10
CA GLN A 123 27.15 -11.78 -20.75
C GLN A 123 26.87 -10.63 -19.78
N LEU A 124 26.78 -9.42 -20.30
CA LEU A 124 26.39 -8.26 -19.49
C LEU A 124 25.03 -8.51 -18.84
N HIS A 125 24.91 -8.23 -17.52
CA HIS A 125 23.69 -8.38 -16.72
C HIS A 125 23.15 -9.82 -16.62
N GLN A 126 23.97 -10.84 -16.89
CA GLN A 126 23.56 -12.24 -16.82
C GLN A 126 23.24 -12.66 -15.39
N MET A 127 22.04 -13.22 -15.20
CA MET A 127 21.64 -13.94 -13.98
C MET A 127 21.61 -15.46 -14.27
N LEU A 128 21.61 -16.26 -13.22
CA LEU A 128 21.41 -17.72 -13.35
C LEU A 128 20.00 -18.03 -13.85
N ASP A 129 19.00 -17.44 -13.20
CA ASP A 129 17.59 -17.51 -13.59
C ASP A 129 16.86 -16.25 -13.07
N GLN A 130 16.64 -15.30 -13.97
CA GLN A 130 16.02 -14.04 -13.62
C GLN A 130 14.53 -14.20 -13.29
N ARG A 131 13.83 -15.05 -14.04
CA ARG A 131 12.41 -15.33 -13.84
C ARG A 131 12.17 -15.98 -12.48
N ALA A 132 12.93 -17.04 -12.16
CA ALA A 132 12.79 -17.74 -10.88
C ALA A 132 13.13 -16.84 -9.67
N ALA A 133 14.09 -15.93 -9.82
CA ALA A 133 14.39 -14.95 -8.77
C ALA A 133 13.19 -14.04 -8.47
N ALA A 134 12.55 -13.49 -9.50
CA ALA A 134 11.36 -12.66 -9.34
C ALA A 134 10.15 -13.44 -8.81
N ASP A 135 10.01 -14.70 -9.16
CA ASP A 135 8.93 -15.59 -8.74
C ASP A 135 8.89 -15.78 -7.21
N CYS A 136 10.02 -15.58 -6.52
CA CYS A 136 10.10 -15.66 -5.06
C CYS A 136 9.42 -14.48 -4.32
N VAL A 137 9.15 -13.38 -5.00
CA VAL A 137 8.62 -12.13 -4.42
C VAL A 137 7.42 -11.57 -5.19
N CYS A 138 6.89 -12.31 -6.14
CA CYS A 138 5.73 -11.97 -6.94
C CYS A 138 4.67 -13.06 -6.87
N ASP A 139 3.42 -12.71 -7.18
CA ASP A 139 2.34 -13.69 -7.40
C ASP A 139 2.71 -14.67 -8.54
N TRP A 140 3.31 -14.14 -9.59
CA TRP A 140 3.96 -14.90 -10.63
C TRP A 140 5.00 -14.06 -11.37
N SER A 141 5.95 -14.76 -11.99
CA SER A 141 6.93 -14.20 -12.92
C SER A 141 6.91 -15.00 -14.22
N CYS A 142 6.69 -14.33 -15.35
CA CYS A 142 6.58 -14.99 -16.65
C CYS A 142 7.51 -14.36 -17.70
N GLU A 143 8.00 -15.20 -18.62
CA GLU A 143 8.75 -14.75 -19.79
C GLU A 143 7.83 -14.72 -21.02
N ALA A 144 7.89 -13.64 -21.78
CA ALA A 144 7.17 -13.50 -23.03
C ALA A 144 8.00 -14.10 -24.19
N GLY A 145 7.51 -15.17 -24.81
CA GLY A 145 8.15 -15.81 -25.95
C GLY A 145 7.76 -15.23 -27.32
N SER A 146 6.83 -14.28 -27.38
CA SER A 146 6.39 -13.57 -28.58
C SER A 146 5.71 -12.25 -28.23
N ALA A 147 5.46 -11.40 -29.23
CA ALA A 147 4.72 -10.16 -29.02
C ALA A 147 3.31 -10.41 -28.48
N GLU A 148 2.60 -11.40 -29.03
CA GLU A 148 1.25 -11.79 -28.57
C GLU A 148 1.27 -12.29 -27.12
N ALA A 149 2.33 -13.05 -26.75
CA ALA A 149 2.50 -13.50 -25.37
C ALA A 149 2.74 -12.33 -24.43
N ALA A 150 3.55 -11.33 -24.80
CA ALA A 150 3.78 -10.12 -24.01
C ALA A 150 2.47 -9.37 -23.77
N TYR A 151 1.66 -9.16 -24.83
CA TYR A 151 0.36 -8.53 -24.72
C TYR A 151 -0.60 -9.32 -23.85
N GLY A 152 -0.66 -10.63 -24.03
CA GLY A 152 -1.50 -11.52 -23.23
C GLY A 152 -1.14 -11.51 -21.75
N LEU A 153 0.16 -11.51 -21.40
CA LEU A 153 0.64 -11.43 -20.02
C LEU A 153 0.33 -10.08 -19.36
N ILE A 154 0.44 -8.97 -20.09
CA ILE A 154 0.07 -7.65 -19.59
C ILE A 154 -1.45 -7.59 -19.34
N ASP A 155 -2.28 -8.04 -20.29
CA ASP A 155 -3.73 -8.08 -20.11
C ASP A 155 -4.14 -9.00 -18.96
N ARG A 156 -3.46 -10.15 -18.79
CA ARG A 156 -3.64 -11.04 -17.64
C ARG A 156 -3.33 -10.32 -16.33
N ALA A 157 -2.16 -9.67 -16.22
CA ALA A 157 -1.77 -8.95 -15.00
C ALA A 157 -2.81 -7.89 -14.60
N LEU A 158 -3.21 -7.04 -15.56
CA LEU A 158 -4.19 -5.98 -15.34
C LEU A 158 -5.57 -6.53 -14.95
N THR A 159 -5.98 -7.66 -15.52
CA THR A 159 -7.24 -8.34 -15.17
C THR A 159 -7.19 -8.90 -13.75
N GLU A 160 -6.13 -9.62 -13.40
CA GLU A 160 -6.00 -10.23 -12.09
C GLU A 160 -5.92 -9.20 -10.95
N PHE A 161 -5.38 -8.00 -11.20
CA PHE A 161 -5.40 -6.90 -10.22
C PHE A 161 -6.81 -6.44 -9.86
N SER A 162 -7.76 -6.56 -10.76
CA SER A 162 -9.16 -6.16 -10.54
C SER A 162 -10.09 -7.30 -10.15
N ALA A 163 -9.70 -8.55 -10.42
CA ALA A 163 -10.58 -9.72 -10.22
C ALA A 163 -10.34 -10.48 -8.91
N GLY A 164 -9.21 -10.24 -8.23
CA GLY A 164 -8.83 -10.97 -7.03
C GLY A 164 -8.00 -10.11 -6.07
N ARG A 165 -7.29 -10.80 -5.17
CA ARG A 165 -6.33 -10.14 -4.30
C ARG A 165 -5.19 -9.55 -5.14
N ALA A 166 -4.96 -8.26 -5.02
CA ALA A 166 -3.85 -7.60 -5.68
C ALA A 166 -2.51 -8.08 -5.08
N ARG A 167 -1.56 -8.46 -5.95
CA ARG A 167 -0.19 -8.84 -5.57
C ARG A 167 0.74 -8.46 -6.71
N SER A 168 2.00 -8.13 -6.41
CA SER A 168 2.99 -7.78 -7.44
C SER A 168 3.15 -8.87 -8.49
N LYS A 169 3.40 -8.48 -9.73
CA LYS A 169 3.60 -9.37 -10.86
C LYS A 169 4.81 -8.94 -11.68
N HIS A 170 5.50 -9.90 -12.29
CA HIS A 170 6.67 -9.64 -13.11
C HIS A 170 6.55 -10.29 -14.48
N ILE A 171 6.88 -9.51 -15.52
CA ILE A 171 6.98 -9.97 -16.90
C ILE A 171 8.39 -9.64 -17.39
N GLN A 172 9.12 -10.66 -17.88
CA GLN A 172 10.38 -10.41 -18.58
C GLN A 172 10.22 -10.66 -20.08
N VAL A 173 10.91 -9.83 -20.87
CA VAL A 173 10.86 -9.88 -22.33
C VAL A 173 12.29 -9.96 -22.87
N PRO A 174 12.64 -10.96 -23.69
CA PRO A 174 13.95 -11.06 -24.33
C PRO A 174 14.31 -9.80 -25.13
N ILE A 175 15.60 -9.42 -25.11
CA ILE A 175 16.09 -8.19 -25.75
C ILE A 175 15.79 -8.20 -27.24
N ALA A 176 16.13 -9.30 -27.95
CA ALA A 176 15.85 -9.39 -29.38
C ALA A 176 14.36 -9.29 -29.71
N LEU A 177 13.50 -9.74 -28.82
CA LEU A 177 12.05 -9.59 -28.98
C LEU A 177 11.61 -8.14 -28.78
N LEU A 178 12.17 -7.43 -27.78
CA LEU A 178 11.89 -6.00 -27.56
C LEU A 178 12.31 -5.12 -28.74
N GLU A 179 13.43 -5.48 -29.40
CA GLU A 179 13.98 -4.77 -30.55
C GLU A 179 13.28 -5.15 -31.86
N GLY A 180 12.64 -6.31 -31.92
CA GLY A 180 11.95 -6.81 -33.09
C GLY A 180 10.66 -6.04 -33.40
N ASP A 181 10.37 -5.88 -34.69
CA ASP A 181 9.13 -5.27 -35.15
C ASP A 181 7.91 -6.07 -34.74
N ALA A 182 6.91 -5.41 -34.22
CA ALA A 182 5.63 -5.99 -33.82
C ALA A 182 4.45 -5.14 -34.30
N GLU A 183 3.33 -5.79 -34.58
CA GLU A 183 2.06 -5.11 -34.78
C GLU A 183 1.54 -4.51 -33.47
N ALA A 184 0.66 -3.53 -33.57
CA ALA A 184 0.02 -2.93 -32.41
C ALA A 184 -0.76 -4.00 -31.61
N ALA A 185 -0.73 -3.88 -30.29
CA ALA A 185 -1.53 -4.74 -29.43
C ALA A 185 -3.04 -4.68 -29.83
N PRO A 186 -3.79 -5.78 -29.65
CA PRO A 186 -5.24 -5.76 -29.90
C PRO A 186 -5.91 -4.61 -29.13
N PRO A 187 -6.96 -3.98 -29.72
CA PRO A 187 -7.68 -2.91 -29.05
C PRO A 187 -8.21 -3.37 -27.70
N PHE A 188 -7.99 -2.56 -26.67
CA PHE A 188 -8.62 -2.77 -25.37
C PHE A 188 -10.13 -2.61 -25.50
N ARG A 189 -10.89 -3.56 -24.99
CA ARG A 189 -12.36 -3.51 -24.93
C ARG A 189 -12.78 -3.33 -23.47
N PRO A 190 -13.03 -2.08 -23.03
CA PRO A 190 -13.55 -1.83 -21.70
C PRO A 190 -14.86 -2.62 -21.50
N GLY A 191 -14.99 -3.31 -20.37
CA GLY A 191 -16.17 -4.11 -20.04
C GLY A 191 -16.13 -5.56 -20.53
N SER A 192 -15.05 -6.01 -21.19
CA SER A 192 -14.82 -7.44 -21.46
C SER A 192 -14.58 -8.23 -20.17
N TYR A 193 -14.12 -7.55 -19.13
CA TYR A 193 -13.92 -8.07 -17.79
C TYR A 193 -14.93 -7.38 -16.88
N ALA A 194 -16.15 -7.93 -16.80
CA ALA A 194 -17.04 -7.55 -15.71
C ALA A 194 -16.38 -7.98 -14.41
N GLU A 195 -16.13 -7.02 -13.53
CA GLU A 195 -15.71 -7.29 -12.16
C GLU A 195 -16.77 -8.19 -11.52
N ILE A 196 -16.49 -9.49 -11.46
CA ILE A 196 -17.41 -10.43 -10.81
C ILE A 196 -17.16 -10.29 -9.31
N LYS A 197 -17.92 -9.41 -8.68
CA LYS A 197 -17.95 -9.34 -7.23
C LYS A 197 -18.68 -10.57 -6.71
N HIS A 198 -17.95 -11.46 -6.06
CA HIS A 198 -18.55 -12.59 -5.36
C HIS A 198 -19.43 -12.06 -4.23
N THR A 199 -20.75 -12.05 -4.47
CA THR A 199 -21.74 -11.66 -3.48
C THR A 199 -22.30 -12.92 -2.83
N PRO A 200 -22.28 -13.03 -1.49
CA PRO A 200 -22.86 -14.19 -0.81
C PRO A 200 -24.36 -14.34 -1.08
N PRO A 201 -24.89 -15.60 -1.03
CA PRO A 201 -26.31 -15.84 -1.24
C PRO A 201 -27.19 -15.12 -0.21
N ASP A 202 -28.36 -14.64 -0.65
CA ASP A 202 -29.34 -13.92 0.18
C ASP A 202 -29.74 -14.64 1.46
N ALA A 203 -29.92 -15.97 1.40
CA ALA A 203 -30.29 -16.78 2.55
C ALA A 203 -29.19 -16.78 3.62
N MET A 204 -27.91 -16.78 3.20
CA MET A 204 -26.79 -16.72 4.14
C MET A 204 -26.69 -15.34 4.79
N MET A 205 -26.94 -14.27 4.03
CA MET A 205 -26.95 -12.91 4.59
C MET A 205 -28.11 -12.72 5.57
N ALA A 206 -29.25 -13.31 5.33
CA ALA A 206 -30.35 -13.33 6.30
C ALA A 206 -29.96 -14.06 7.61
N SER A 207 -29.25 -15.18 7.52
CA SER A 207 -28.75 -15.90 8.70
C SER A 207 -27.72 -15.08 9.49
N VAL A 208 -26.78 -14.41 8.81
CA VAL A 208 -25.81 -13.51 9.47
C VAL A 208 -26.53 -12.35 10.15
N SER A 209 -27.53 -11.75 9.49
CA SER A 209 -28.35 -10.69 10.06
C SER A 209 -29.09 -11.16 11.33
N GLU A 210 -29.63 -12.38 11.33
CA GLU A 210 -30.30 -12.97 12.49
C GLU A 210 -29.30 -13.20 13.65
N MET A 211 -28.10 -13.72 13.36
CA MET A 211 -27.04 -13.91 14.36
C MET A 211 -26.64 -12.56 14.99
N LEU A 212 -26.41 -11.54 14.18
CA LEU A 212 -26.10 -10.18 14.66
C LEU A 212 -27.27 -9.58 15.48
N GLY A 213 -28.52 -9.84 15.08
CA GLY A 213 -29.71 -9.41 15.81
C GLY A 213 -29.81 -10.01 17.22
N ARG A 214 -29.43 -11.28 17.37
CA ARG A 214 -29.45 -12.02 18.64
C ARG A 214 -28.26 -11.75 19.55
N ALA A 215 -27.12 -11.37 18.96
CA ALA A 215 -25.91 -11.08 19.72
C ALA A 215 -26.12 -9.89 20.66
N ARG A 216 -25.58 -10.02 21.89
CA ARG A 216 -25.65 -9.00 22.94
C ARG A 216 -24.45 -8.07 22.93
N SER A 217 -23.30 -8.58 22.51
CA SER A 217 -22.03 -7.87 22.42
C SER A 217 -21.32 -8.21 21.09
N PRO A 218 -21.94 -7.94 19.92
CA PRO A 218 -21.30 -8.19 18.64
C PRO A 218 -20.10 -7.25 18.44
N LEU A 219 -19.05 -7.75 17.80
CA LEU A 219 -17.85 -6.98 17.48
C LEU A 219 -17.52 -7.11 16.00
N LEU A 220 -17.24 -5.98 15.35
CA LEU A 220 -16.79 -5.92 13.96
C LEU A 220 -15.30 -5.63 13.90
N ILE A 221 -14.58 -6.25 12.96
CA ILE A 221 -13.18 -5.92 12.65
C ILE A 221 -13.11 -5.59 11.17
N PHE A 222 -12.73 -4.34 10.85
CA PHE A 222 -12.61 -3.86 9.48
C PHE A 222 -11.15 -3.78 9.05
N GLY A 223 -10.82 -4.42 7.94
CA GLY A 223 -9.49 -4.39 7.34
C GLY A 223 -9.35 -3.46 6.14
N GLY A 224 -8.18 -3.50 5.54
CA GLY A 224 -7.81 -2.69 4.39
C GLY A 224 -8.65 -2.94 3.13
N ALA A 225 -9.23 -4.15 2.98
CA ALA A 225 -10.08 -4.47 1.83
C ALA A 225 -11.34 -3.61 1.74
N LEU A 226 -11.83 -3.06 2.85
CA LEU A 226 -12.93 -2.10 2.82
C LEU A 226 -12.42 -0.65 2.63
N ALA A 227 -11.25 -0.33 3.20
CA ALA A 227 -10.65 1.00 3.11
C ALA A 227 -10.24 1.40 1.68
N GLN A 228 -9.92 0.43 0.81
CA GLN A 228 -9.61 0.69 -0.61
C GLN A 228 -10.76 1.37 -1.38
N TYR A 229 -11.99 1.30 -0.88
CA TYR A 229 -13.15 1.96 -1.46
C TYR A 229 -13.32 3.42 -1.00
N GLY A 230 -12.40 3.96 -0.19
CA GLY A 230 -12.43 5.34 0.29
C GLY A 230 -13.76 5.70 0.95
N ALA A 231 -14.35 6.84 0.56
CA ALA A 231 -15.61 7.33 1.14
C ALA A 231 -16.76 6.32 1.12
N SER A 232 -16.87 5.50 0.06
CA SER A 232 -17.90 4.45 0.01
C SER A 232 -17.67 3.35 1.04
N GLY A 233 -16.40 3.01 1.33
CA GLY A 233 -16.03 2.09 2.40
C GLY A 233 -16.34 2.65 3.77
N GLU A 234 -16.06 3.95 3.99
CA GLU A 234 -16.41 4.66 5.23
C GLU A 234 -17.93 4.65 5.47
N ASP A 235 -18.73 4.97 4.44
CA ASP A 235 -20.20 5.00 4.54
C ASP A 235 -20.75 3.61 4.91
N VAL A 236 -20.21 2.56 4.30
CA VAL A 236 -20.63 1.18 4.57
C VAL A 236 -20.20 0.73 5.96
N ALA A 237 -18.97 1.02 6.41
CA ALA A 237 -18.50 0.68 7.76
C ALA A 237 -19.37 1.35 8.84
N ARG A 238 -19.63 2.66 8.70
CA ARG A 238 -20.54 3.41 9.59
C ARG A 238 -21.96 2.84 9.61
N ALA A 239 -22.49 2.49 8.43
CA ALA A 239 -23.80 1.86 8.33
C ALA A 239 -23.85 0.51 9.04
N MET A 240 -22.81 -0.32 8.89
CA MET A 240 -22.73 -1.61 9.59
C MET A 240 -22.74 -1.43 11.11
N VAL A 241 -21.93 -0.52 11.66
CA VAL A 241 -21.94 -0.20 13.10
C VAL A 241 -23.31 0.28 13.55
N LYS A 242 -23.92 1.24 12.85
CA LYS A 242 -25.23 1.80 13.15
C LYS A 242 -26.36 0.77 13.08
N CYS A 243 -26.36 -0.11 12.10
CA CYS A 243 -27.43 -1.08 11.88
C CYS A 243 -27.33 -2.29 12.80
N THR A 244 -26.14 -2.59 13.34
CA THR A 244 -25.93 -3.75 14.24
C THR A 244 -25.85 -3.38 15.71
N GLY A 245 -25.49 -2.13 16.05
CA GLY A 245 -25.14 -1.69 17.42
C GLY A 245 -23.83 -2.32 17.92
N ALA A 246 -23.02 -2.88 17.05
CA ALA A 246 -21.77 -3.55 17.36
C ALA A 246 -20.65 -2.53 17.64
N ALA A 247 -19.75 -2.86 18.59
CA ALA A 247 -18.47 -2.17 18.66
C ALA A 247 -17.56 -2.60 17.50
N ALA A 248 -16.55 -1.79 17.19
CA ALA A 248 -15.65 -2.09 16.09
C ALA A 248 -14.18 -1.78 16.41
N PHE A 249 -13.28 -2.60 15.87
CA PHE A 249 -11.87 -2.28 15.67
C PHE A 249 -11.60 -2.09 14.17
N THR A 250 -10.57 -1.33 13.86
CA THR A 250 -9.97 -1.32 12.52
C THR A 250 -8.54 -1.88 12.59
N SER A 251 -8.10 -2.58 11.54
CA SER A 251 -6.68 -2.84 11.36
C SER A 251 -5.95 -1.54 11.00
N TYR A 252 -4.63 -1.54 10.98
CA TYR A 252 -3.86 -0.36 10.56
C TYR A 252 -4.22 0.07 9.12
N ALA A 253 -4.42 -0.90 8.21
CA ALA A 253 -4.86 -0.63 6.84
C ALA A 253 -6.32 -0.17 6.76
N GLY A 254 -7.13 -0.43 7.79
CA GLY A 254 -8.51 0.03 7.92
C GLY A 254 -8.66 1.39 8.59
N ALA A 255 -7.56 2.07 8.93
CA ALA A 255 -7.58 3.40 9.54
C ALA A 255 -8.42 4.38 8.72
N GLY A 256 -9.27 5.16 9.39
CA GLY A 256 -10.17 6.14 8.77
C GLY A 256 -11.52 5.60 8.30
N LEU A 257 -11.78 4.28 8.32
CA LEU A 257 -13.10 3.72 8.00
C LEU A 257 -14.20 4.19 8.95
N LEU A 258 -13.86 4.40 10.21
CA LEU A 258 -14.75 4.94 11.23
C LEU A 258 -14.19 6.25 11.77
N PRO A 259 -15.01 7.29 11.91
CA PRO A 259 -14.55 8.55 12.48
C PRO A 259 -14.21 8.40 13.97
N ARG A 260 -13.38 9.30 14.46
CA ARG A 260 -12.97 9.35 15.87
C ARG A 260 -14.16 9.44 16.83
N GLU A 261 -15.17 10.20 16.40
CA GLU A 261 -16.38 10.49 17.18
C GLU A 261 -17.40 9.35 17.20
N GLU A 262 -17.19 8.27 16.42
CA GLU A 262 -18.07 7.10 16.47
C GLU A 262 -17.95 6.45 17.85
N PRO A 263 -19.02 6.45 18.66
CA PRO A 263 -18.95 5.99 20.07
C PRO A 263 -18.65 4.51 20.21
N LEU A 264 -18.89 3.71 19.16
CA LEU A 264 -18.65 2.27 19.13
C LEU A 264 -17.30 1.91 18.50
N ASN A 265 -16.45 2.90 18.16
CA ASN A 265 -15.16 2.69 17.55
C ASN A 265 -14.04 2.57 18.58
N HIS A 266 -13.40 1.40 18.67
CA HIS A 266 -12.17 1.19 19.46
C HIS A 266 -10.90 1.72 18.77
N GLY A 267 -10.96 2.07 17.46
CA GLY A 267 -9.81 2.54 16.68
C GLY A 267 -8.86 1.42 16.24
N CYS A 268 -7.61 1.81 15.94
CA CYS A 268 -6.56 0.92 15.41
C CYS A 268 -5.77 0.18 16.53
N TYR A 269 -6.40 -0.12 17.64
CA TYR A 269 -5.76 -0.74 18.81
C TYR A 269 -5.87 -2.28 18.85
N LEU A 270 -6.20 -2.91 17.73
CA LEU A 270 -6.34 -4.38 17.67
C LEU A 270 -5.06 -5.11 18.11
N GLY A 271 -3.88 -4.58 17.76
CA GLY A 271 -2.58 -5.12 18.14
C GLY A 271 -2.18 -4.93 19.61
N ARG A 272 -2.90 -4.14 20.39
CA ARG A 272 -2.57 -3.93 21.81
C ARG A 272 -2.87 -5.17 22.64
N PRO A 273 -1.98 -5.57 23.57
CA PRO A 273 -2.20 -6.77 24.40
C PRO A 273 -3.55 -6.77 25.12
N ASP A 274 -3.95 -5.64 25.69
CA ASP A 274 -5.21 -5.50 26.43
C ASP A 274 -6.47 -5.56 25.55
N SER A 275 -6.34 -5.51 24.21
CA SER A 275 -7.47 -5.71 23.29
C SER A 275 -8.10 -7.09 23.42
N VAL A 276 -7.33 -8.11 23.85
CA VAL A 276 -7.82 -9.46 24.16
C VAL A 276 -8.97 -9.40 25.16
N GLY A 277 -8.86 -8.56 26.20
CA GLY A 277 -9.93 -8.39 27.19
C GLY A 277 -11.22 -7.77 26.65
N VAL A 278 -11.15 -7.03 25.52
CA VAL A 278 -12.34 -6.54 24.80
C VAL A 278 -12.92 -7.67 23.95
N LEU A 279 -12.06 -8.37 23.19
CA LEU A 279 -12.45 -9.48 22.30
C LEU A 279 -13.11 -10.63 23.07
N ALA A 280 -12.62 -10.97 24.27
CA ALA A 280 -13.19 -12.00 25.13
C ALA A 280 -14.62 -11.68 25.64
N LYS A 281 -15.04 -10.42 25.61
CA LYS A 281 -16.41 -10.02 25.99
C LYS A 281 -17.41 -10.13 24.84
N ALA A 282 -16.92 -10.26 23.61
CA ALA A 282 -17.78 -10.42 22.44
C ALA A 282 -18.48 -11.79 22.48
N ASP A 283 -19.74 -11.82 22.03
CA ASP A 283 -20.50 -13.05 21.82
C ASP A 283 -20.67 -13.41 20.33
N LEU A 284 -20.21 -12.53 19.43
CA LEU A 284 -20.08 -12.74 18.00
C LEU A 284 -19.03 -11.78 17.43
N VAL A 285 -18.05 -12.30 16.70
CA VAL A 285 -17.05 -11.50 15.96
C VAL A 285 -17.26 -11.63 14.46
N VAL A 286 -17.27 -10.51 13.74
CA VAL A 286 -17.33 -10.48 12.27
C VAL A 286 -16.11 -9.73 11.74
N VAL A 287 -15.28 -10.42 10.99
CA VAL A 287 -14.05 -9.88 10.38
C VAL A 287 -14.29 -9.65 8.89
N VAL A 288 -14.14 -8.42 8.43
CA VAL A 288 -14.44 -8.02 7.05
C VAL A 288 -13.17 -7.50 6.38
N GLY A 289 -12.60 -8.29 5.48
CA GLY A 289 -11.44 -7.92 4.68
C GLY A 289 -10.20 -7.56 5.50
N CYS A 290 -9.93 -8.37 6.54
CA CYS A 290 -8.75 -8.28 7.39
C CYS A 290 -8.08 -9.64 7.50
N GLU A 291 -6.78 -9.70 7.23
CA GLU A 291 -6.02 -10.94 7.30
C GLU A 291 -5.86 -11.44 8.73
N LEU A 292 -5.93 -10.57 9.73
CA LEU A 292 -5.52 -10.85 11.10
C LEU A 292 -4.05 -11.29 11.16
N SER A 293 -3.22 -10.63 10.37
CA SER A 293 -1.80 -10.93 10.26
C SER A 293 -1.08 -10.74 11.61
N GLU A 294 0.14 -11.29 11.71
CA GLU A 294 0.99 -11.06 12.89
C GLU A 294 1.14 -9.55 13.18
N CYS A 295 1.28 -8.73 12.13
CA CYS A 295 1.43 -7.27 12.27
C CYS A 295 0.13 -6.57 12.70
N ASP A 296 -1.04 -7.15 12.42
CA ASP A 296 -2.33 -6.61 12.90
C ASP A 296 -2.54 -6.93 14.38
N LEU A 297 -2.02 -8.07 14.86
CA LEU A 297 -2.31 -8.59 16.17
C LEU A 297 -1.14 -8.48 17.15
N TRP A 298 0.11 -8.58 16.69
CA TRP A 298 1.33 -8.75 17.48
C TRP A 298 1.21 -9.94 18.47
N ARG A 299 0.43 -10.93 18.11
CA ARG A 299 0.19 -12.19 18.83
C ARG A 299 -0.35 -13.24 17.87
N THR A 300 -0.30 -14.51 18.27
CA THR A 300 -0.75 -15.64 17.44
C THR A 300 -2.26 -15.84 17.42
N GLU A 301 -2.97 -15.42 18.47
CA GLU A 301 -4.41 -15.63 18.60
C GLU A 301 -5.15 -14.30 18.71
N LEU A 302 -6.33 -14.22 18.11
CA LEU A 302 -7.17 -13.01 18.18
C LEU A 302 -7.63 -12.72 19.62
N GLY A 303 -7.99 -13.77 20.38
CA GLY A 303 -8.40 -13.65 21.78
C GLY A 303 -9.90 -13.61 22.02
N HIS A 304 -10.73 -13.93 21.01
CA HIS A 304 -12.17 -14.15 21.16
C HIS A 304 -12.45 -15.57 21.69
N GLU A 305 -13.56 -15.74 22.37
CA GLU A 305 -14.03 -17.04 22.90
C GLU A 305 -15.40 -17.44 22.32
N CYS A 306 -15.88 -16.69 21.32
CA CYS A 306 -17.19 -16.83 20.73
C CYS A 306 -17.11 -17.21 19.25
N MET A 307 -18.27 -17.37 18.63
CA MET A 307 -18.39 -17.60 17.19
C MET A 307 -17.74 -16.46 16.37
N MET A 308 -17.01 -16.82 15.32
CA MET A 308 -16.39 -15.89 14.39
C MET A 308 -16.86 -16.13 12.95
N ILE A 309 -17.16 -15.02 12.27
CA ILE A 309 -17.46 -14.97 10.82
C ILE A 309 -16.31 -14.24 10.15
N ARG A 310 -15.72 -14.81 9.09
CA ARG A 310 -14.67 -14.15 8.28
C ARG A 310 -15.11 -13.98 6.85
N VAL A 311 -14.76 -12.82 6.30
CA VAL A 311 -15.02 -12.44 4.91
C VAL A 311 -13.73 -11.96 4.29
N ASP A 312 -13.29 -12.63 3.25
CA ASP A 312 -12.12 -12.22 2.45
C ASP A 312 -12.27 -12.70 1.00
N ILE A 313 -11.59 -12.03 0.07
CA ILE A 313 -11.55 -12.45 -1.32
C ILE A 313 -10.58 -13.61 -1.54
N ASP A 314 -9.56 -13.72 -0.68
CA ASP A 314 -8.49 -14.70 -0.78
C ASP A 314 -8.81 -15.97 0.02
N PRO A 315 -8.95 -17.14 -0.63
CA PRO A 315 -9.20 -18.40 0.06
C PRO A 315 -8.04 -18.84 0.97
N GLU A 316 -6.79 -18.40 0.73
CA GLU A 316 -5.66 -18.70 1.61
C GLU A 316 -5.84 -18.04 2.98
N VAL A 317 -6.29 -16.77 3.00
CA VAL A 317 -6.62 -16.05 4.24
C VAL A 317 -7.73 -16.74 5.01
N LEU A 318 -8.75 -17.25 4.33
CA LEU A 318 -9.89 -17.92 4.96
C LEU A 318 -9.57 -19.32 5.50
N SER A 319 -8.44 -19.90 5.09
CA SER A 319 -7.99 -21.24 5.51
C SER A 319 -6.78 -21.23 6.45
N ASP A 320 -6.39 -20.07 6.96
CA ASP A 320 -5.26 -19.89 7.87
C ASP A 320 -5.53 -20.41 9.31
N LEU A 321 -4.63 -20.07 10.25
CA LEU A 321 -4.74 -20.48 11.66
C LEU A 321 -5.91 -19.81 12.40
N HIS A 322 -6.39 -18.66 11.94
CA HIS A 322 -7.55 -17.95 12.51
C HIS A 322 -8.87 -18.55 12.00
N ARG A 323 -9.11 -19.82 12.33
CA ARG A 323 -10.29 -20.55 11.87
C ARG A 323 -11.57 -19.91 12.35
N ALA A 324 -12.47 -19.58 11.40
CA ALA A 324 -13.80 -19.06 11.69
C ALA A 324 -14.85 -20.19 11.62
N ASP A 325 -15.95 -20.02 12.34
CA ASP A 325 -17.12 -20.90 12.27
C ASP A 325 -17.85 -20.76 10.94
N PHE A 326 -17.86 -19.56 10.38
CA PHE A 326 -18.39 -19.28 9.05
C PHE A 326 -17.40 -18.47 8.24
N ILE A 327 -17.18 -18.90 7.00
CA ILE A 327 -16.31 -18.25 6.04
C ILE A 327 -17.09 -17.83 4.79
N PHE A 328 -16.81 -16.63 4.29
CA PHE A 328 -17.35 -16.11 3.04
C PHE A 328 -16.21 -15.67 2.13
N GLN A 329 -15.97 -16.44 1.08
CA GLN A 329 -15.09 -15.95 0.00
C GLN A 329 -15.88 -14.93 -0.82
N ALA A 330 -15.68 -13.65 -0.54
CA ALA A 330 -16.42 -12.55 -1.14
C ALA A 330 -15.62 -11.26 -1.12
N ASP A 331 -15.97 -10.34 -2.02
CA ASP A 331 -15.53 -8.96 -1.92
C ASP A 331 -16.13 -8.30 -0.66
N ALA A 332 -15.30 -7.59 0.11
CA ALA A 332 -15.69 -7.00 1.40
C ALA A 332 -16.84 -6.00 1.26
N MET A 333 -16.82 -5.16 0.20
CA MET A 333 -17.88 -4.20 -0.09
C MET A 333 -19.18 -4.90 -0.48
N ALA A 334 -19.09 -5.90 -1.37
CA ALA A 334 -20.27 -6.66 -1.82
C ALA A 334 -20.93 -7.43 -0.67
N PHE A 335 -20.13 -8.05 0.21
CA PHE A 335 -20.64 -8.69 1.43
C PHE A 335 -21.35 -7.68 2.35
N ALA A 336 -20.68 -6.56 2.64
CA ALA A 336 -21.24 -5.57 3.56
C ALA A 336 -22.53 -4.95 3.03
N GLN A 337 -22.60 -4.62 1.74
CA GLN A 337 -23.83 -4.12 1.09
C GLN A 337 -24.96 -5.15 1.10
N ALA A 338 -24.66 -6.42 0.79
CA ALA A 338 -25.66 -7.50 0.83
C ALA A 338 -26.19 -7.75 2.25
N LEU A 339 -25.32 -7.66 3.25
CA LEU A 339 -25.70 -7.77 4.66
C LEU A 339 -26.56 -6.59 5.12
N LEU A 340 -26.15 -5.35 4.79
CA LEU A 340 -26.91 -4.14 5.11
C LEU A 340 -28.34 -4.16 4.56
N ALA A 341 -28.57 -4.78 3.39
CA ALA A 341 -29.90 -4.96 2.83
C ALA A 341 -30.81 -5.88 3.68
N LYS A 342 -30.28 -6.64 4.63
CA LYS A 342 -31.00 -7.54 5.53
C LYS A 342 -31.07 -7.05 6.98
N LEU A 343 -30.24 -6.05 7.33
CA LEU A 343 -30.20 -5.47 8.67
C LEU A 343 -31.31 -4.41 8.89
N PRO A 344 -31.70 -4.14 10.13
CA PRO A 344 -32.57 -2.99 10.45
C PRO A 344 -31.80 -1.69 10.14
N LEU A 345 -32.53 -0.61 9.87
CA LEU A 345 -31.93 0.71 9.58
C LEU A 345 -31.14 1.32 10.76
N HIS A 346 -31.42 0.83 11.97
CA HIS A 346 -30.77 1.26 13.20
C HIS A 346 -30.91 0.19 14.28
N SER A 347 -29.91 0.07 15.12
CA SER A 347 -29.93 -0.70 16.37
C SER A 347 -29.32 0.15 17.48
N ASP A 348 -29.87 0.03 18.70
CA ASP A 348 -29.26 0.67 19.86
C ASP A 348 -27.85 0.09 20.10
N PRO A 349 -26.91 0.90 20.66
CA PRO A 349 -25.60 0.41 21.05
C PRO A 349 -25.71 -0.83 21.97
N LYS A 350 -24.98 -1.88 21.62
CA LYS A 350 -24.94 -3.13 22.41
C LYS A 350 -23.71 -3.20 23.32
N TRP A 351 -22.92 -2.15 23.34
CA TRP A 351 -21.75 -1.98 24.20
C TRP A 351 -21.86 -0.69 24.99
N ASP A 352 -21.27 -0.67 26.19
CA ASP A 352 -21.13 0.56 26.98
C ASP A 352 -20.10 1.49 26.32
N THR A 353 -20.56 2.57 25.73
CA THR A 353 -19.69 3.55 25.06
C THR A 353 -18.69 4.19 26.01
N GLY A 354 -19.05 4.39 27.29
CA GLY A 354 -18.11 4.86 28.31
C GLY A 354 -17.00 3.84 28.63
N GLU A 355 -17.26 2.52 28.48
CA GLU A 355 -16.21 1.51 28.57
C GLU A 355 -15.27 1.57 27.36
N ILE A 356 -15.79 1.82 26.16
CA ILE A 356 -15.00 1.99 24.95
C ILE A 356 -14.06 3.19 25.09
N ASP A 357 -14.57 4.33 25.54
CA ASP A 357 -13.76 5.53 25.78
C ASP A 357 -12.63 5.28 26.79
N ARG A 358 -12.94 4.61 27.90
CA ARG A 358 -11.93 4.21 28.91
C ARG A 358 -10.89 3.24 28.32
N ALA A 359 -11.30 2.33 27.45
CA ALA A 359 -10.37 1.40 26.79
C ALA A 359 -9.44 2.15 25.81
N LYS A 360 -9.97 3.04 24.97
CA LYS A 360 -9.17 3.88 24.07
C LYS A 360 -8.15 4.74 24.83
N ALA A 361 -8.60 5.40 25.91
CA ALA A 361 -7.71 6.22 26.75
C ALA A 361 -6.58 5.39 27.36
N ARG A 362 -6.90 4.18 27.84
CA ARG A 362 -5.90 3.24 28.39
C ARG A 362 -4.91 2.79 27.32
N PHE A 363 -5.37 2.38 26.13
CA PHE A 363 -4.52 1.96 25.03
C PHE A 363 -3.55 3.09 24.61
N LYS A 364 -4.08 4.30 24.46
CA LYS A 364 -3.26 5.48 24.12
C LYS A 364 -2.20 5.77 25.18
N ALA A 365 -2.56 5.68 26.45
CA ALA A 365 -1.61 5.87 27.55
C ALA A 365 -0.53 4.77 27.60
N GLN A 366 -0.87 3.52 27.26
CA GLN A 366 0.12 2.44 27.14
C GLN A 366 1.08 2.69 25.97
N THR A 367 0.57 3.11 24.82
CA THR A 367 1.39 3.44 23.65
C THR A 367 2.37 4.57 23.95
N ASP A 368 1.91 5.63 24.65
CA ASP A 368 2.76 6.74 25.07
C ASP A 368 3.83 6.31 26.09
N ALA A 369 3.46 5.47 27.05
CA ALA A 369 4.40 4.96 28.05
C ALA A 369 5.50 4.08 27.45
N GLU A 370 5.21 3.33 26.39
CA GLU A 370 6.19 2.50 25.66
C GLU A 370 7.18 3.35 24.84
N ARG A 371 6.71 4.44 24.24
CA ARG A 371 7.49 5.31 23.34
C ARG A 371 7.17 6.78 23.61
N PRO A 372 7.67 7.30 24.76
CA PRO A 372 7.31 8.65 25.23
C PRO A 372 7.79 9.75 24.29
N GLY A 373 7.02 10.86 24.23
CA GLY A 373 7.36 12.04 23.45
C GLY A 373 6.82 12.05 22.01
N ILE A 374 6.30 10.93 21.49
CA ILE A 374 5.76 10.86 20.12
C ILE A 374 4.29 11.24 20.07
N VAL A 375 3.48 10.79 21.03
CA VAL A 375 2.02 11.04 21.07
C VAL A 375 1.69 12.54 20.99
N PRO A 376 2.34 13.47 21.73
CA PRO A 376 2.05 14.88 21.59
C PRO A 376 2.28 15.44 20.18
N VAL A 377 3.33 14.99 19.49
CA VAL A 377 3.60 15.40 18.11
C VAL A 377 2.56 14.85 17.15
N CYS A 378 2.16 13.57 17.32
CA CYS A 378 1.06 12.97 16.54
C CYS A 378 -0.25 13.73 16.72
N ASP A 379 -0.62 14.05 17.96
CA ASP A 379 -1.86 14.77 18.26
C ASP A 379 -1.86 16.18 17.64
N ALA A 380 -0.74 16.89 17.72
CA ALA A 380 -0.61 18.23 17.15
C ALA A 380 -0.68 18.20 15.61
N LEU A 381 0.00 17.27 14.97
CA LEU A 381 -0.08 17.09 13.52
C LEU A 381 -1.49 16.67 13.09
N ALA A 382 -2.10 15.68 13.75
CA ALA A 382 -3.45 15.22 13.43
C ALA A 382 -4.51 16.33 13.56
N ALA A 383 -4.33 17.26 14.49
CA ALA A 383 -5.23 18.38 14.68
C ALA A 383 -5.05 19.52 13.65
N ALA A 384 -3.86 19.63 13.04
CA ALA A 384 -3.49 20.77 12.19
C ALA A 384 -3.50 20.45 10.69
N LEU A 385 -3.27 19.19 10.32
CA LEU A 385 -3.15 18.82 8.90
C LEU A 385 -4.51 18.80 8.19
N PRO A 386 -4.55 19.12 6.89
CA PRO A 386 -5.77 19.00 6.09
C PRO A 386 -6.30 17.54 6.10
N ASP A 387 -7.62 17.37 6.15
CA ASP A 387 -8.28 16.06 6.16
C ASP A 387 -7.92 15.17 4.94
N ASP A 388 -7.57 15.78 3.81
CA ASP A 388 -7.16 15.08 2.58
C ASP A 388 -5.65 14.75 2.54
N THR A 389 -4.93 14.89 3.68
CA THR A 389 -3.50 14.54 3.74
C THR A 389 -3.33 13.03 3.63
N MET A 390 -2.53 12.60 2.64
CA MET A 390 -2.12 11.21 2.49
C MET A 390 -0.72 11.00 3.06
N ILE A 391 -0.56 10.01 3.93
CA ILE A 391 0.67 9.76 4.69
C ILE A 391 1.32 8.47 4.21
N TYR A 392 2.62 8.54 3.94
CA TYR A 392 3.49 7.38 3.70
C TYR A 392 4.52 7.32 4.82
N SER A 393 4.46 6.26 5.61
CA SER A 393 5.35 6.09 6.76
C SER A 393 6.30 4.92 6.58
N ASP A 394 7.48 5.01 7.17
CA ASP A 394 8.49 3.96 7.21
C ASP A 394 8.40 3.14 8.51
N MET A 395 9.20 2.09 8.62
CA MET A 395 9.41 1.32 9.84
C MET A 395 10.22 2.16 10.84
N THR A 396 9.53 2.98 11.63
CA THR A 396 10.10 3.88 12.62
C THR A 396 9.23 3.94 13.86
N GLN A 397 9.80 4.23 15.03
CA GLN A 397 9.05 4.34 16.29
C GLN A 397 7.91 5.37 16.18
N PHE A 398 8.14 6.47 15.45
CA PHE A 398 7.08 7.45 15.19
C PHE A 398 5.86 6.80 14.52
N ALA A 399 6.07 6.00 13.47
CA ALA A 399 4.99 5.35 12.75
C ALA A 399 4.31 4.25 13.59
N TYR A 400 5.06 3.53 14.44
CA TYR A 400 4.47 2.51 15.33
C TYR A 400 3.51 3.12 16.35
N VAL A 401 3.81 4.31 16.85
CA VAL A 401 2.90 5.08 17.70
C VAL A 401 1.76 5.65 16.88
N ALA A 402 2.10 6.34 15.79
CA ALA A 402 1.13 7.10 14.99
C ALA A 402 0.02 6.21 14.42
N LYS A 403 0.33 5.03 13.88
CA LYS A 403 -0.67 4.11 13.33
C LYS A 403 -1.70 3.62 14.34
N GLU A 404 -1.41 3.70 15.65
CA GLU A 404 -2.36 3.39 16.72
C GLU A 404 -3.16 4.62 17.17
N VAL A 405 -2.48 5.77 17.35
CA VAL A 405 -3.07 6.94 18.01
C VAL A 405 -3.60 8.01 17.05
N TRP A 406 -3.16 7.99 15.80
CA TRP A 406 -3.56 8.98 14.79
C TRP A 406 -4.89 8.59 14.18
N ASP A 407 -5.95 9.22 14.63
CA ASP A 407 -7.28 9.04 14.07
C ASP A 407 -7.34 9.65 12.67
N MET A 408 -7.18 8.84 11.64
CA MET A 408 -7.21 9.29 10.25
C MET A 408 -8.62 9.78 9.89
N PRO A 409 -8.74 10.97 9.27
CA PRO A 409 -10.05 11.49 8.86
C PRO A 409 -10.63 10.79 7.64
N ARG A 410 -9.78 10.07 6.87
CA ARG A 410 -10.17 9.35 5.64
C ARG A 410 -9.55 7.97 5.56
N ALA A 411 -10.34 7.00 5.10
CA ALA A 411 -9.87 5.67 4.79
C ALA A 411 -8.89 5.66 3.60
N GLY A 412 -7.88 4.77 3.65
CA GLY A 412 -6.89 4.65 2.59
C GLY A 412 -5.93 5.82 2.47
N HIS A 413 -5.77 6.64 3.53
CA HIS A 413 -4.84 7.78 3.55
C HIS A 413 -3.62 7.56 4.46
N TRP A 414 -3.49 6.43 5.14
CA TRP A 414 -2.28 6.03 5.85
C TRP A 414 -1.68 4.78 5.21
N HIS A 415 -0.46 4.89 4.70
CA HIS A 415 0.28 3.80 4.06
C HIS A 415 1.57 3.50 4.83
N HIS A 416 1.76 2.21 5.12
CA HIS A 416 2.89 1.71 5.91
C HIS A 416 3.33 0.37 5.33
N PRO A 417 4.62 0.03 5.30
CA PRO A 417 5.12 -1.25 4.76
C PRO A 417 4.91 -2.37 5.80
N THR A 418 3.66 -2.76 6.03
CA THR A 418 3.26 -3.57 7.19
C THR A 418 3.75 -5.00 7.09
N GLY A 419 3.43 -5.72 6.02
CA GLY A 419 3.59 -7.17 5.98
C GLY A 419 5.03 -7.62 5.72
N PHE A 420 5.79 -6.95 4.86
CA PHE A 420 7.19 -7.27 4.56
C PHE A 420 8.17 -6.51 5.46
N GLY A 421 7.73 -5.42 6.07
CA GLY A 421 8.48 -4.69 7.09
C GLY A 421 9.75 -4.01 6.58
N THR A 422 9.77 -3.54 5.35
CA THR A 422 10.98 -3.00 4.73
C THR A 422 11.27 -1.57 5.18
N LEU A 423 12.55 -1.26 5.42
CA LEU A 423 13.06 0.11 5.59
C LEU A 423 13.24 0.79 4.22
N GLY A 424 13.14 2.13 4.19
CA GLY A 424 13.35 2.94 3.00
C GLY A 424 12.13 3.05 2.09
N TYR A 425 10.96 2.67 2.57
CA TYR A 425 9.69 2.73 1.83
C TYR A 425 9.16 4.17 1.70
N ALA A 426 9.13 4.94 2.79
CA ALA A 426 8.32 6.15 2.88
C ALA A 426 8.67 7.22 1.84
N LEU A 427 9.95 7.53 1.64
CA LEU A 427 10.36 8.58 0.69
C LEU A 427 9.95 8.26 -0.74
N PRO A 428 10.36 7.15 -1.37
CA PRO A 428 9.96 6.87 -2.74
C PRO A 428 8.45 6.62 -2.88
N ALA A 429 7.80 5.96 -1.93
CA ALA A 429 6.34 5.75 -1.97
C ALA A 429 5.58 7.08 -1.92
N SER A 430 5.99 8.02 -1.07
CA SER A 430 5.41 9.37 -1.04
C SER A 430 5.63 10.16 -2.33
N ILE A 431 6.75 9.97 -3.02
CA ILE A 431 6.96 10.55 -4.36
C ILE A 431 5.93 10.00 -5.34
N GLY A 432 5.73 8.67 -5.37
CA GLY A 432 4.69 8.04 -6.18
C GLY A 432 3.28 8.57 -5.87
N GLY A 433 2.95 8.69 -4.60
CA GLY A 433 1.70 9.27 -4.12
C GLY A 433 1.52 10.74 -4.50
N ALA A 434 2.56 11.56 -4.35
CA ALA A 434 2.53 12.98 -4.73
C ALA A 434 2.42 13.18 -6.26
N VAL A 435 3.03 12.31 -7.06
CA VAL A 435 2.86 12.29 -8.52
C VAL A 435 1.41 11.96 -8.88
N ALA A 436 0.81 10.99 -8.21
CA ALA A 436 -0.58 10.59 -8.40
C ALA A 436 -1.60 11.68 -8.02
N ARG A 437 -1.25 12.49 -7.03
CA ARG A 437 -2.16 13.45 -6.37
C ARG A 437 -1.62 14.88 -6.43
N ARG A 438 -1.08 15.31 -7.58
CA ARG A 438 -0.50 16.66 -7.73
C ARG A 438 -1.42 17.75 -7.18
N GLY A 439 -0.85 18.63 -6.35
CA GLY A 439 -1.58 19.73 -5.69
C GLY A 439 -2.42 19.31 -4.49
N LYS A 440 -2.33 18.06 -4.04
CA LYS A 440 -2.96 17.60 -2.80
C LYS A 440 -1.89 17.27 -1.74
N PRO A 441 -2.19 17.48 -0.46
CA PRO A 441 -1.21 17.26 0.60
C PRO A 441 -0.80 15.79 0.69
N THR A 442 0.52 15.57 0.61
CA THR A 442 1.15 14.25 0.78
C THR A 442 2.32 14.41 1.74
N LEU A 443 2.38 13.60 2.79
CA LEU A 443 3.37 13.65 3.85
C LEU A 443 4.20 12.36 3.86
N CYS A 444 5.53 12.50 3.85
CA CYS A 444 6.49 11.43 4.11
C CYS A 444 6.91 11.45 5.58
N ILE A 445 6.84 10.30 6.26
CA ILE A 445 7.34 10.12 7.63
C ILE A 445 8.37 8.99 7.60
N ALA A 446 9.65 9.32 7.77
CA ALA A 446 10.74 8.37 7.78
C ALA A 446 11.52 8.44 9.10
N GLY A 447 12.10 7.32 9.51
CA GLY A 447 13.13 7.33 10.53
C GLY A 447 14.50 7.68 9.94
N ASP A 448 15.44 8.04 10.78
CA ASP A 448 16.83 8.36 10.40
C ASP A 448 17.49 7.25 9.57
N TYR A 449 17.31 5.99 9.93
CA TYR A 449 17.81 4.84 9.17
C TYR A 449 17.03 4.63 7.87
N GLY A 450 15.70 4.59 7.93
CA GLY A 450 14.86 4.36 6.75
C GLY A 450 15.07 5.42 5.68
N PHE A 451 15.24 6.68 6.06
CA PHE A 451 15.54 7.77 5.14
C PHE A 451 16.86 7.55 4.39
N GLN A 452 17.89 7.02 5.05
CA GLN A 452 19.20 6.76 4.43
C GLN A 452 19.18 5.61 3.42
N TYR A 453 18.24 4.66 3.51
CA TYR A 453 18.13 3.55 2.55
C TYR A 453 17.79 4.00 1.14
N THR A 454 17.04 5.10 1.00
CA THR A 454 16.52 5.57 -0.29
C THR A 454 16.66 7.09 -0.47
N VAL A 455 17.57 7.72 0.28
CA VAL A 455 17.80 9.17 0.27
C VAL A 455 18.10 9.73 -1.12
N GLN A 456 18.69 8.95 -2.03
CA GLN A 456 18.97 9.34 -3.42
C GLN A 456 17.69 9.70 -4.18
N GLU A 457 16.53 9.18 -3.80
CA GLU A 457 15.25 9.50 -4.44
C GLU A 457 14.78 10.93 -4.15
N LEU A 458 15.39 11.61 -3.17
CA LEU A 458 15.19 13.04 -2.97
C LEU A 458 15.50 13.85 -4.24
N GLY A 459 16.49 13.38 -5.03
CA GLY A 459 16.78 13.97 -6.33
C GLY A 459 15.62 13.87 -7.32
N ALA A 460 14.87 12.78 -7.32
CA ALA A 460 13.67 12.63 -8.14
C ALA A 460 12.54 13.58 -7.68
N ALA A 461 12.34 13.71 -6.37
CA ALA A 461 11.34 14.64 -5.81
C ALA A 461 11.64 16.11 -6.16
N VAL A 462 12.93 16.51 -6.14
CA VAL A 462 13.39 17.85 -6.51
C VAL A 462 13.17 18.12 -8.01
N GLU A 463 13.55 17.19 -8.88
CA GLU A 463 13.32 17.32 -10.33
C GLU A 463 11.85 17.46 -10.70
N LEU A 464 10.98 16.77 -9.97
CA LEU A 464 9.53 16.82 -10.17
C LEU A 464 8.88 18.07 -9.57
N GLY A 465 9.61 18.87 -8.80
CA GLY A 465 9.08 20.07 -8.12
C GLY A 465 7.92 19.72 -7.18
N LEU A 466 8.07 18.67 -6.36
CA LEU A 466 6.99 18.21 -5.48
C LEU A 466 6.97 19.02 -4.18
N ALA A 467 5.80 19.59 -3.84
CA ALA A 467 5.52 20.16 -2.53
C ALA A 467 5.36 19.00 -1.52
N LEU A 468 6.48 18.42 -1.09
CA LEU A 468 6.51 17.20 -0.28
C LEU A 468 7.25 17.44 1.04
N PRO A 469 6.55 17.61 2.17
CA PRO A 469 7.18 17.52 3.48
C PRO A 469 7.70 16.11 3.74
N ILE A 470 8.95 16.03 4.16
CA ILE A 470 9.65 14.79 4.52
C ILE A 470 10.09 14.93 5.98
N LEU A 471 9.27 14.43 6.89
CA LEU A 471 9.56 14.40 8.31
C LEU A 471 10.52 13.25 8.58
N VAL A 472 11.76 13.58 8.98
CA VAL A 472 12.78 12.61 9.39
C VAL A 472 12.84 12.61 10.91
N TRP A 473 12.32 11.54 11.52
CA TRP A 473 12.37 11.33 12.96
C TRP A 473 13.72 10.71 13.34
N ASP A 474 14.54 11.49 14.01
CA ASP A 474 15.92 11.11 14.36
C ASP A 474 16.04 10.77 15.84
N ASN A 475 16.26 9.50 16.16
CA ASN A 475 16.61 9.02 17.51
C ASN A 475 18.04 8.48 17.60
N GLY A 476 18.84 8.61 16.53
CA GLY A 476 20.25 8.22 16.48
C GLY A 476 20.50 6.72 16.53
N LYS A 477 19.49 5.86 16.33
CA LYS A 477 19.64 4.43 16.50
C LYS A 477 18.50 3.60 15.90
N LEU A 478 18.73 2.30 15.79
CA LEU A 478 17.69 1.28 15.55
C LEU A 478 17.01 0.92 16.89
N LYS A 479 16.20 1.85 17.43
CA LYS A 479 15.68 1.77 18.81
C LYS A 479 14.86 0.51 19.08
N GLU A 480 13.98 0.09 18.15
CA GLU A 480 13.17 -1.13 18.32
C GLU A 480 14.06 -2.38 18.40
N ILE A 481 15.17 -2.40 17.67
CA ILE A 481 16.12 -3.52 17.72
C ILE A 481 16.93 -3.48 19.01
N GLU A 482 17.35 -2.29 19.46
CA GLU A 482 18.00 -2.11 20.77
C GLU A 482 17.12 -2.65 21.90
N ASP A 483 15.84 -2.27 21.92
CA ASP A 483 14.89 -2.70 22.95
C ASP A 483 14.63 -4.22 22.89
N SER A 484 14.52 -4.77 21.69
CA SER A 484 14.39 -6.22 21.48
C SER A 484 15.60 -6.98 22.00
N MET A 485 16.82 -6.49 21.73
CA MET A 485 18.05 -7.09 22.24
C MET A 485 18.09 -7.06 23.78
N ILE A 486 17.75 -5.92 24.38
CA ILE A 486 17.68 -5.77 25.84
C ILE A 486 16.67 -6.75 26.44
N HIS A 487 15.48 -6.84 25.85
CA HIS A 487 14.44 -7.79 26.30
C HIS A 487 14.90 -9.25 26.19
N ALA A 488 15.62 -9.59 25.13
CA ALA A 488 16.23 -10.91 24.93
C ALA A 488 17.50 -11.14 25.77
N GLN A 489 17.88 -10.20 26.65
CA GLN A 489 19.11 -10.24 27.46
C GLN A 489 20.40 -10.29 26.61
N ILE A 490 20.36 -9.72 25.40
CA ILE A 490 21.51 -9.53 24.51
C ILE A 490 22.03 -8.10 24.72
N ALA A 491 23.34 -7.95 24.95
CA ALA A 491 23.95 -6.62 25.01
C ALA A 491 23.80 -5.92 23.63
N PRO A 492 23.19 -4.74 23.57
CA PRO A 492 22.98 -4.05 22.30
C PRO A 492 24.28 -3.76 21.56
N ASN A 493 24.36 -4.14 20.30
CA ASN A 493 25.47 -3.84 19.41
C ASN A 493 24.96 -3.58 17.99
N ALA A 494 25.74 -2.84 17.18
CA ALA A 494 25.41 -2.49 15.81
C ALA A 494 24.04 -1.78 15.63
N VAL A 495 23.52 -1.14 16.68
CA VAL A 495 22.21 -0.45 16.68
C VAL A 495 22.36 1.07 16.74
N ILE A 496 23.56 1.59 16.96
CA ILE A 496 23.86 3.03 17.02
C ILE A 496 24.73 3.39 15.83
N ALA A 497 24.36 4.45 15.09
CA ALA A 497 25.19 5.04 14.04
C ALA A 497 25.33 6.55 14.27
N GLN A 498 26.38 7.11 13.68
CA GLN A 498 26.51 8.56 13.58
C GLN A 498 25.73 9.01 12.35
N ASN A 499 24.61 9.70 12.55
CA ASN A 499 23.81 10.24 11.47
C ASN A 499 24.49 11.44 10.80
N PRO A 500 24.29 11.65 9.49
CA PRO A 500 24.70 12.89 8.83
C PRO A 500 23.82 14.05 9.28
N ASP A 501 24.23 15.28 8.99
CA ASP A 501 23.33 16.43 9.02
C ASP A 501 22.29 16.29 7.89
N PHE A 502 21.11 15.79 8.21
CA PHE A 502 20.03 15.56 7.25
C PHE A 502 19.54 16.85 6.58
N ALA A 503 19.59 17.98 7.31
CA ALA A 503 19.20 19.26 6.74
C ALA A 503 20.24 19.75 5.71
N ALA A 504 21.52 19.60 5.98
CA ALA A 504 22.57 19.89 5.01
C ALA A 504 22.52 18.94 3.81
N LEU A 505 22.26 17.66 4.03
CA LEU A 505 22.09 16.66 2.98
C LEU A 505 20.90 17.01 2.09
N GLY A 506 19.74 17.39 2.67
CA GLY A 506 18.57 17.85 1.93
C GLY A 506 18.90 19.04 1.01
N ARG A 507 19.59 20.05 1.55
CA ARG A 507 20.04 21.21 0.75
C ARG A 507 21.02 20.83 -0.36
N ALA A 508 21.89 19.84 -0.14
CA ALA A 508 22.81 19.37 -1.16
C ALA A 508 22.11 18.72 -2.35
N TYR A 509 20.94 18.10 -2.15
CA TYR A 509 20.08 17.61 -3.23
C TYR A 509 19.23 18.70 -3.88
N GLY A 510 19.20 19.92 -3.36
CA GLY A 510 18.37 21.02 -3.85
C GLY A 510 16.99 21.13 -3.19
N ALA A 511 16.72 20.35 -2.15
CA ALA A 511 15.52 20.47 -1.34
C ALA A 511 15.61 21.66 -0.35
N LEU A 512 14.48 22.12 0.15
CA LEU A 512 14.42 22.95 1.33
C LEU A 512 14.70 22.09 2.58
N ALA A 513 15.17 22.71 3.67
CA ALA A 513 15.40 21.97 4.89
C ALA A 513 15.30 22.85 6.13
N THR A 514 14.73 22.29 7.20
CA THR A 514 14.56 22.94 8.51
C THR A 514 14.77 21.93 9.64
N THR A 515 15.10 22.43 10.84
CA THR A 515 15.29 21.65 12.06
C THR A 515 14.48 22.28 13.19
N PRO A 516 13.17 21.96 13.29
CA PRO A 516 12.27 22.51 14.29
C PRO A 516 12.71 22.11 15.71
N GLN A 517 12.50 23.01 16.68
CA GLN A 517 12.91 22.85 18.08
C GLN A 517 11.72 22.66 19.02
N SER A 518 10.49 22.66 18.50
CA SER A 518 9.26 22.45 19.26
C SER A 518 8.21 21.76 18.39
N THR A 519 7.20 21.17 19.03
CA THR A 519 6.05 20.55 18.35
C THR A 519 5.33 21.56 17.45
N ASP A 520 5.15 22.81 17.89
CA ASP A 520 4.50 23.86 17.09
C ASP A 520 5.32 24.21 15.83
N GLU A 521 6.65 24.22 15.95
CA GLU A 521 7.53 24.42 14.81
C GLU A 521 7.49 23.23 13.83
N VAL A 522 7.35 21.98 14.33
CA VAL A 522 7.15 20.81 13.47
C VAL A 522 5.88 20.95 12.64
N VAL A 523 4.76 21.28 13.28
CA VAL A 523 3.47 21.52 12.60
C VAL A 523 3.61 22.63 11.56
N SER A 524 4.18 23.77 11.94
CA SER A 524 4.39 24.90 11.03
C SER A 524 5.27 24.54 9.84
N ALA A 525 6.34 23.76 10.06
CA ALA A 525 7.25 23.30 9.01
C ALA A 525 6.53 22.39 7.99
N VAL A 526 5.69 21.46 8.47
CA VAL A 526 4.91 20.57 7.59
C VAL A 526 3.90 21.36 6.76
N LEU A 527 3.15 22.27 7.39
CA LEU A 527 2.15 23.11 6.69
C LEU A 527 2.81 24.01 5.63
N ASN A 528 3.93 24.65 5.95
CA ASN A 528 4.68 25.47 5.00
C ASN A 528 5.24 24.65 3.84
N ALA A 529 5.63 23.40 4.08
CA ALA A 529 6.17 22.52 3.05
C ALA A 529 5.11 22.06 2.04
N PHE A 530 3.83 22.04 2.38
CA PHE A 530 2.75 21.78 1.41
C PHE A 530 2.59 22.90 0.38
N GLU A 531 3.02 24.12 0.72
CA GLU A 531 2.95 25.30 -0.15
C GLU A 531 4.28 25.58 -0.88
N ALA A 532 5.30 24.76 -0.65
CA ALA A 532 6.62 24.92 -1.25
C ALA A 532 6.66 24.48 -2.74
N ASP A 533 7.63 25.01 -3.47
CA ASP A 533 7.85 24.66 -4.89
C ASP A 533 8.73 23.40 -5.08
N ARG A 534 9.17 22.78 -3.98
CA ARG A 534 10.06 21.62 -3.96
C ARG A 534 9.98 20.88 -2.61
N PRO A 535 10.53 19.66 -2.49
CA PRO A 535 10.49 18.92 -1.22
C PRO A 535 11.21 19.65 -0.09
N THR A 536 10.72 19.46 1.13
CA THR A 536 11.31 20.04 2.34
C THR A 536 11.68 18.92 3.30
N VAL A 537 12.97 18.78 3.62
CA VAL A 537 13.45 17.88 4.68
C VAL A 537 13.24 18.57 6.02
N ILE A 538 12.42 17.95 6.87
CA ILE A 538 12.10 18.42 8.22
C ILE A 538 12.78 17.44 9.18
N HIS A 539 13.98 17.80 9.64
CA HIS A 539 14.77 16.99 10.55
C HIS A 539 14.31 17.23 11.98
N VAL A 540 13.72 16.22 12.59
CA VAL A 540 13.11 16.28 13.92
C VAL A 540 13.92 15.39 14.87
N ASP A 541 14.57 16.00 15.87
CA ASP A 541 15.15 15.27 16.99
C ASP A 541 14.04 14.64 17.84
N ALA A 542 14.20 13.39 18.26
CA ALA A 542 13.20 12.66 19.05
C ALA A 542 12.90 13.30 20.42
N GLY A 543 13.74 14.21 20.89
CA GLY A 543 13.52 15.02 22.10
C GLY A 543 12.67 16.26 21.91
N VAL A 544 12.15 16.56 20.72
CA VAL A 544 11.45 17.81 20.38
C VAL A 544 10.21 18.11 21.22
N ALA A 545 9.58 17.10 21.80
CA ALA A 545 8.40 17.23 22.66
C ALA A 545 8.72 17.15 24.17
N SER A 546 10.01 17.05 24.55
CA SER A 546 10.44 16.91 25.95
C SER A 546 10.63 18.26 26.66
#